data_9d7c42d052692d5feb7c8690b2ddb2a1
#
_entry.id   9d7c42d052692d5feb7c8690b2ddb2a1
#
_cell.length_a   1.000
_cell.length_b   1.000
_cell.length_c   1.000
_cell.angle_alpha   90.00
_cell.angle_beta   90.00
_cell.angle_gamma   90.00
#
_symmetry.space_group_name_H-M   'P 1'
#
loop_
_entity.id
_entity.type
_entity.pdbx_description
1 polymer ?
#
loop_
_entity_poly.entity_id
_entity_poly.type
_entity_poly.pdbx_seq_one_letter_code
_entity_poly.pdbx_strand_id
1 'polypeptide(L)'
;MAVIGATALTYADWAKRMDDGYHVAVIIELLSQTNEILDDMLVVEGNLPTGHKTTVRTGLPQATWRLLNTGVPNAKSTTAQIVDTCGNLETYSVIDKDVADLNGNTADFRLSEVKAFLEGMSQQVAATLIYGNQFLNPERFTGLAPRYSTLNLANSQTAANVLNGGGTASTNTSLWIVVWGPDTWHATFPKGKVTGLQHRDMGEWPVQDAAGNTYQAYRDHFKWEIGMVARDWRYAVRIANIDITQLSGVNAANLINLLVRGLYRLPTAPAGATTIQTSDTPEVRANMGRTVIYCNRVIRTYLDLQAMNKTNVLLRIEEFDGKPVTTFRSIPVRTCDAILNNEAQVV
;
A
#
# COMPACT_ATOMS: atom_id res chain seq x y z
N MET A 1 42.24 6.75 11.44
CA MET A 1 41.74 6.33 10.12
C MET A 1 40.68 7.31 9.66
N ALA A 2 40.81 7.91 8.50
CA ALA A 2 39.83 8.84 7.98
C ALA A 2 38.54 8.06 7.61
N VAL A 3 37.43 8.49 8.15
CA VAL A 3 36.11 7.88 7.88
C VAL A 3 35.50 8.59 6.69
N ILE A 4 35.21 7.85 5.63
CA ILE A 4 34.59 8.37 4.40
C ILE A 4 33.09 8.14 4.44
N GLY A 5 32.35 9.26 4.55
CA GLY A 5 30.98 9.39 4.10
C GLY A 5 29.86 8.78 4.96
N ALA A 6 28.67 9.36 4.83
CA ALA A 6 27.45 8.93 5.50
C ALA A 6 26.83 7.63 4.89
N THR A 7 27.42 7.09 3.83
CA THR A 7 26.86 5.96 3.06
C THR A 7 27.62 4.64 3.20
N ALA A 8 28.79 4.63 3.89
CA ALA A 8 29.60 3.42 4.10
C ALA A 8 29.73 3.11 5.59
N LEU A 9 29.64 1.84 5.96
CA LEU A 9 29.85 1.37 7.32
C LEU A 9 31.31 1.51 7.74
N THR A 10 31.53 1.99 8.96
CA THR A 10 32.83 2.26 9.53
C THR A 10 33.13 1.34 10.69
N TYR A 11 34.40 1.28 11.14
CA TYR A 11 34.77 0.56 12.38
C TYR A 11 34.02 1.08 13.61
N ALA A 12 33.66 2.35 13.63
CA ALA A 12 32.84 2.90 14.72
C ALA A 12 31.41 2.37 14.68
N ASP A 13 30.85 2.15 13.50
CA ASP A 13 29.54 1.55 13.34
C ASP A 13 29.56 0.05 13.66
N TRP A 14 30.66 -0.63 13.28
CA TRP A 14 30.88 -2.00 13.67
C TRP A 14 30.96 -2.15 15.21
N ALA A 15 31.76 -1.30 15.89
CA ALA A 15 31.92 -1.33 17.35
C ALA A 15 30.58 -1.09 18.09
N LYS A 16 29.69 -0.26 17.55
CA LYS A 16 28.35 -0.03 18.13
C LYS A 16 27.41 -1.23 17.99
N ARG A 17 27.70 -2.15 17.08
CA ARG A 17 26.89 -3.34 16.82
C ARG A 17 27.44 -4.60 17.53
N MET A 18 28.55 -4.46 18.26
CA MET A 18 29.16 -5.57 19.02
C MET A 18 28.82 -5.46 20.50
N ASP A 19 28.60 -6.62 21.09
CA ASP A 19 28.46 -6.81 22.53
C ASP A 19 29.84 -6.92 23.21
N ASP A 20 29.90 -6.86 24.54
CA ASP A 20 31.13 -6.99 25.31
C ASP A 20 31.90 -8.31 25.03
N GLY A 21 31.19 -9.33 24.53
CA GLY A 21 31.76 -10.61 24.06
C GLY A 21 32.18 -10.63 22.59
N TYR A 22 32.19 -9.51 21.89
CA TYR A 22 32.43 -9.40 20.45
C TYR A 22 31.47 -10.21 19.56
N HIS A 23 30.29 -10.53 20.07
CA HIS A 23 29.18 -11.05 19.27
C HIS A 23 28.34 -9.91 18.72
N VAL A 24 27.62 -10.16 17.61
CA VAL A 24 26.67 -9.17 17.08
C VAL A 24 25.55 -8.99 18.10
N ALA A 25 25.43 -7.78 18.64
CA ALA A 25 24.40 -7.45 19.62
C ALA A 25 22.99 -7.61 19.00
N VAL A 26 22.01 -7.93 19.83
CA VAL A 26 20.61 -7.90 19.41
C VAL A 26 20.21 -6.46 19.15
N ILE A 27 20.07 -6.08 17.88
CA ILE A 27 19.65 -4.74 17.48
C ILE A 27 18.15 -4.62 17.70
N ILE A 28 17.75 -3.67 18.56
CA ILE A 28 16.33 -3.33 18.76
C ILE A 28 15.93 -2.36 17.64
N GLU A 29 15.06 -2.81 16.75
CA GLU A 29 14.57 -2.01 15.64
C GLU A 29 13.50 -1.02 16.11
N LEU A 30 13.90 0.23 16.36
CA LEU A 30 12.99 1.31 16.79
C LEU A 30 12.26 2.00 15.64
N LEU A 31 12.72 1.79 14.39
CA LEU A 31 12.19 2.43 13.20
C LEU A 31 11.21 1.54 12.45
N SER A 32 10.92 0.34 12.97
CA SER A 32 9.95 -0.56 12.35
C SER A 32 8.54 0.06 12.32
N GLN A 33 7.87 -0.10 11.19
CA GLN A 33 6.49 0.34 10.99
C GLN A 33 5.57 -0.85 10.78
N THR A 34 4.35 -0.73 11.27
CA THR A 34 3.31 -1.71 11.01
C THR A 34 2.53 -1.30 9.77
N ASN A 35 2.77 -1.98 8.65
CA ASN A 35 2.11 -1.72 7.38
C ASN A 35 1.37 -2.98 6.91
N GLU A 36 0.28 -3.32 7.60
CA GLU A 36 -0.53 -4.52 7.32
C GLU A 36 -1.16 -4.52 5.91
N ILE A 37 -1.09 -3.40 5.18
CA ILE A 37 -1.54 -3.30 3.79
C ILE A 37 -0.74 -4.23 2.85
N LEU A 38 0.53 -4.49 3.17
CA LEU A 38 1.40 -5.37 2.38
C LEU A 38 0.98 -6.84 2.50
N ASP A 39 0.44 -7.23 3.66
CA ASP A 39 -0.03 -8.60 3.92
C ASP A 39 -1.41 -8.87 3.30
N ASP A 40 -2.23 -7.82 3.19
CA ASP A 40 -3.61 -7.95 2.73
C ASP A 40 -3.76 -7.84 1.21
N MET A 41 -2.82 -7.16 0.54
CA MET A 41 -2.91 -6.93 -0.90
C MET A 41 -2.80 -8.22 -1.70
N LEU A 42 -3.72 -8.40 -2.64
CA LEU A 42 -3.63 -9.46 -3.64
C LEU A 42 -2.61 -9.06 -4.71
N VAL A 43 -1.65 -9.92 -4.99
CA VAL A 43 -0.65 -9.69 -6.03
C VAL A 43 -0.96 -10.57 -7.24
N VAL A 44 -1.10 -9.94 -8.42
CA VAL A 44 -1.46 -10.60 -9.68
C VAL A 44 -0.46 -10.24 -10.76
N GLU A 45 -0.10 -11.20 -11.61
CA GLU A 45 0.77 -10.94 -12.76
C GLU A 45 0.12 -9.95 -13.74
N GLY A 46 0.89 -8.95 -14.18
CA GLY A 46 0.48 -8.00 -15.19
C GLY A 46 0.31 -8.64 -16.57
N ASN A 47 -0.48 -8.02 -17.43
CA ASN A 47 -0.63 -8.46 -18.82
C ASN A 47 0.36 -7.80 -19.79
N LEU A 48 1.14 -6.83 -19.30
CA LEU A 48 2.21 -6.14 -20.05
C LEU A 48 3.56 -6.31 -19.34
N PRO A 49 4.67 -6.25 -20.08
CA PRO A 49 6.01 -6.25 -19.49
C PRO A 49 6.29 -5.07 -18.56
N THR A 50 5.54 -3.97 -18.68
CA THR A 50 5.72 -2.73 -17.91
C THR A 50 4.60 -2.47 -16.91
N GLY A 51 3.59 -3.33 -16.84
CA GLY A 51 2.44 -3.14 -15.95
C GLY A 51 1.20 -3.91 -16.35
N HIS A 52 0.03 -3.30 -16.15
CA HIS A 52 -1.26 -3.92 -16.45
C HIS A 52 -2.18 -2.98 -17.24
N LYS A 53 -2.78 -3.50 -18.30
CA LYS A 53 -3.74 -2.79 -19.13
C LYS A 53 -5.15 -3.29 -18.82
N THR A 54 -6.02 -2.38 -18.44
CA THR A 54 -7.43 -2.65 -18.13
C THR A 54 -8.33 -1.91 -19.10
N THR A 55 -9.36 -2.59 -19.62
CA THR A 55 -10.41 -1.95 -20.43
C THR A 55 -11.64 -1.75 -19.57
N VAL A 56 -12.07 -0.51 -19.40
CA VAL A 56 -13.24 -0.12 -18.60
C VAL A 56 -14.34 0.35 -19.53
N ARG A 57 -15.58 -0.02 -19.22
CA ARG A 57 -16.73 0.53 -19.94
C ARG A 57 -17.11 1.89 -19.38
N THR A 58 -17.09 2.93 -20.22
CA THR A 58 -17.35 4.32 -19.84
C THR A 58 -18.77 4.77 -20.17
N GLY A 59 -19.47 4.07 -21.05
CA GLY A 59 -20.85 4.40 -21.39
C GLY A 59 -21.68 3.17 -21.72
N LEU A 60 -22.91 3.16 -21.22
CA LEU A 60 -23.91 2.15 -21.53
C LEU A 60 -24.81 2.61 -22.68
N PRO A 61 -25.21 1.71 -23.60
CA PRO A 61 -26.22 2.03 -24.59
C PRO A 61 -27.56 2.29 -23.91
N GLN A 62 -28.27 3.32 -24.36
CA GLN A 62 -29.61 3.60 -23.87
C GLN A 62 -30.65 2.89 -24.77
N ALA A 63 -31.55 2.20 -24.12
CA ALA A 63 -32.74 1.63 -24.80
C ALA A 63 -33.80 2.71 -24.96
N THR A 64 -34.53 2.67 -26.07
CA THR A 64 -35.58 3.63 -26.36
C THR A 64 -36.96 2.92 -26.37
N TRP A 65 -37.93 3.50 -25.68
CA TRP A 65 -39.32 3.07 -25.76
C TRP A 65 -39.89 3.40 -27.15
N ARG A 66 -40.38 2.42 -27.85
CA ARG A 66 -40.86 2.55 -29.23
C ARG A 66 -42.37 2.64 -29.31
N LEU A 67 -42.89 3.57 -30.11
CA LEU A 67 -44.25 3.57 -30.56
C LEU A 67 -44.40 2.54 -31.72
N LEU A 68 -45.61 2.01 -31.90
CA LEU A 68 -45.93 1.15 -33.05
C LEU A 68 -45.66 1.94 -34.35
N ASN A 69 -45.07 1.26 -35.33
CA ASN A 69 -44.71 1.80 -36.65
C ASN A 69 -43.63 2.89 -36.68
N THR A 70 -42.84 3.05 -35.60
CA THR A 70 -41.65 3.92 -35.58
C THR A 70 -40.37 3.09 -35.47
N GLY A 71 -39.24 3.61 -36.01
CA GLY A 71 -37.95 2.98 -35.90
C GLY A 71 -37.31 3.17 -34.51
N VAL A 72 -36.31 2.34 -34.19
CA VAL A 72 -35.47 2.47 -32.98
C VAL A 72 -34.06 2.91 -33.39
N PRO A 73 -33.48 3.97 -32.77
CA PRO A 73 -32.14 4.40 -33.07
C PRO A 73 -31.10 3.36 -32.59
N ASN A 74 -30.04 3.18 -33.38
CA ASN A 74 -28.92 2.34 -32.98
C ASN A 74 -28.16 2.92 -31.79
N ALA A 75 -27.83 2.08 -30.80
CA ALA A 75 -27.05 2.47 -29.65
C ALA A 75 -25.81 1.58 -29.52
N LYS A 76 -24.73 2.14 -28.99
CA LYS A 76 -23.49 1.41 -28.72
C LYS A 76 -22.93 1.74 -27.32
N SER A 77 -22.19 0.82 -26.74
CA SER A 77 -21.40 1.10 -25.54
C SER A 77 -20.06 1.74 -25.90
N THR A 78 -19.52 2.52 -25.00
CA THR A 78 -18.16 3.12 -25.10
C THR A 78 -17.24 2.50 -24.07
N THR A 79 -15.97 2.31 -24.44
CA THR A 79 -14.93 1.76 -23.58
C THR A 79 -13.69 2.66 -23.60
N ALA A 80 -12.95 2.67 -22.50
CA ALA A 80 -11.65 3.31 -22.38
C ALA A 80 -10.61 2.31 -21.89
N GLN A 81 -9.36 2.48 -22.30
CA GLN A 81 -8.25 1.67 -21.82
C GLN A 81 -7.42 2.48 -20.86
N ILE A 82 -7.11 1.89 -19.70
CA ILE A 82 -6.26 2.44 -18.66
C ILE A 82 -5.03 1.53 -18.56
N VAL A 83 -3.85 2.13 -18.49
CA VAL A 83 -2.59 1.42 -18.29
C VAL A 83 -2.01 1.84 -16.96
N ASP A 84 -1.87 0.89 -16.06
CA ASP A 84 -1.21 1.04 -14.77
C ASP A 84 0.21 0.46 -14.88
N THR A 85 1.22 1.25 -14.53
CA THR A 85 2.62 0.87 -14.63
C THR A 85 3.14 0.30 -13.33
N CYS A 86 4.20 -0.51 -13.42
CA CYS A 86 4.98 -0.98 -12.27
C CYS A 86 6.19 -0.08 -12.07
N GLY A 87 6.53 0.17 -10.79
CA GLY A 87 7.79 0.78 -10.38
C GLY A 87 8.82 -0.31 -10.10
N ASN A 88 10.10 0.06 -10.21
CA ASN A 88 11.22 -0.79 -9.87
C ASN A 88 11.98 -0.17 -8.69
N LEU A 89 11.86 -0.78 -7.52
CA LEU A 89 12.56 -0.37 -6.31
C LEU A 89 13.80 -1.24 -6.13
N GLU A 90 14.98 -0.64 -6.20
CA GLU A 90 16.26 -1.33 -6.05
C GLU A 90 17.16 -0.64 -5.05
N THR A 91 17.92 -1.43 -4.30
CA THR A 91 18.99 -0.95 -3.41
C THR A 91 20.11 -1.96 -3.32
N TYR A 92 21.29 -1.47 -2.94
CA TYR A 92 22.46 -2.29 -2.70
C TYR A 92 22.96 -2.07 -1.28
N SER A 93 23.21 -3.16 -0.55
CA SER A 93 24.02 -3.13 0.66
C SER A 93 25.47 -3.38 0.26
N VAL A 94 26.37 -2.50 0.68
CA VAL A 94 27.80 -2.60 0.41
C VAL A 94 28.54 -2.49 1.74
N ILE A 95 29.23 -3.56 2.10
CA ILE A 95 29.99 -3.65 3.36
C ILE A 95 31.45 -3.95 3.03
N ASP A 96 32.36 -3.11 3.50
CA ASP A 96 33.79 -3.35 3.33
C ASP A 96 34.17 -4.70 3.91
N LYS A 97 34.96 -5.47 3.14
CA LYS A 97 35.36 -6.81 3.52
C LYS A 97 36.10 -6.84 4.85
N ASP A 98 37.04 -5.89 5.06
CA ASP A 98 37.85 -5.85 6.28
C ASP A 98 37.00 -5.52 7.51
N VAL A 99 35.91 -4.75 7.34
CA VAL A 99 34.94 -4.46 8.41
C VAL A 99 34.08 -5.69 8.70
N ALA A 100 33.60 -6.38 7.68
CA ALA A 100 32.73 -7.54 7.84
C ALA A 100 33.45 -8.74 8.46
N ASP A 101 34.71 -8.94 8.09
CA ASP A 101 35.50 -10.12 8.52
C ASP A 101 36.13 -9.96 9.91
N LEU A 102 35.94 -8.80 10.56
CA LEU A 102 36.38 -8.58 11.93
C LEU A 102 35.75 -9.63 12.87
N ASN A 103 36.59 -10.29 13.65
CA ASN A 103 36.22 -11.33 14.63
C ASN A 103 35.50 -12.56 14.05
N GLY A 104 35.49 -12.76 12.73
CA GLY A 104 34.89 -13.94 12.10
C GLY A 104 33.36 -13.99 12.11
N ASN A 105 32.68 -12.87 12.41
CA ASN A 105 31.22 -12.78 12.49
C ASN A 105 30.58 -12.21 11.21
N THR A 106 31.18 -12.45 10.05
CA THR A 106 30.78 -11.89 8.75
C THR A 106 29.31 -12.13 8.43
N ALA A 107 28.82 -13.35 8.63
CA ALA A 107 27.45 -13.74 8.29
C ALA A 107 26.39 -13.00 9.14
N ASP A 108 26.61 -12.96 10.44
CA ASP A 108 25.68 -12.31 11.39
C ASP A 108 25.67 -10.79 11.21
N PHE A 109 26.84 -10.21 10.95
CA PHE A 109 26.97 -8.77 10.69
C PHE A 109 26.24 -8.38 9.40
N ARG A 110 26.42 -9.12 8.30
CA ARG A 110 25.70 -8.93 7.04
C ARG A 110 24.19 -9.09 7.25
N LEU A 111 23.76 -10.14 7.98
CA LEU A 111 22.34 -10.37 8.26
C LEU A 111 21.69 -9.22 9.04
N SER A 112 22.42 -8.62 9.98
CA SER A 112 21.91 -7.46 10.73
C SER A 112 21.64 -6.26 9.84
N GLU A 113 22.47 -6.07 8.82
CA GLU A 113 22.29 -4.99 7.83
C GLU A 113 21.15 -5.30 6.86
N VAL A 114 21.05 -6.51 6.36
CA VAL A 114 19.97 -6.96 5.46
C VAL A 114 18.60 -6.69 6.05
N LYS A 115 18.39 -6.91 7.35
CA LYS A 115 17.10 -6.63 8.02
C LYS A 115 16.70 -5.16 7.91
N ALA A 116 17.65 -4.23 8.08
CA ALA A 116 17.38 -2.80 7.95
C ALA A 116 16.97 -2.41 6.51
N PHE A 117 17.62 -2.99 5.50
CA PHE A 117 17.26 -2.76 4.10
C PHE A 117 15.86 -3.30 3.77
N LEU A 118 15.50 -4.50 4.28
CA LEU A 118 14.17 -5.07 4.09
C LEU A 118 13.08 -4.20 4.68
N GLU A 119 13.28 -3.72 5.92
CA GLU A 119 12.34 -2.82 6.57
C GLU A 119 12.19 -1.49 5.80
N GLY A 120 13.30 -0.87 5.41
CA GLY A 120 13.29 0.37 4.64
C GLY A 120 12.55 0.24 3.30
N MET A 121 12.75 -0.87 2.57
CA MET A 121 12.04 -1.14 1.31
C MET A 121 10.54 -1.37 1.55
N SER A 122 10.17 -2.11 2.59
CA SER A 122 8.77 -2.35 2.96
C SER A 122 8.04 -1.05 3.28
N GLN A 123 8.66 -0.16 4.05
CA GLN A 123 8.10 1.17 4.36
C GLN A 123 7.95 2.02 3.10
N GLN A 124 8.94 2.01 2.20
CA GLN A 124 8.90 2.78 0.96
C GLN A 124 7.82 2.27 0.00
N VAL A 125 7.63 0.96 -0.11
CA VAL A 125 6.54 0.38 -0.91
C VAL A 125 5.19 0.74 -0.29
N ALA A 126 4.99 0.61 1.03
CA ALA A 126 3.76 0.99 1.70
C ALA A 126 3.41 2.47 1.50
N ALA A 127 4.39 3.37 1.64
CA ALA A 127 4.22 4.79 1.35
C ALA A 127 3.86 5.05 -0.12
N THR A 128 4.47 4.32 -1.06
CA THR A 128 4.17 4.46 -2.49
C THR A 128 2.78 3.91 -2.85
N LEU A 129 2.32 2.83 -2.20
CA LEU A 129 0.95 2.33 -2.35
C LEU A 129 -0.10 3.38 -1.99
N ILE A 130 0.18 4.24 -1.00
CA ILE A 130 -0.73 5.31 -0.61
C ILE A 130 -0.51 6.58 -1.45
N TYR A 131 0.73 7.08 -1.53
CA TYR A 131 1.03 8.43 -2.05
C TYR A 131 1.79 8.45 -3.38
N GLY A 132 2.17 7.29 -3.92
CA GLY A 132 2.90 7.23 -5.19
C GLY A 132 2.18 7.99 -6.29
N ASN A 133 2.90 8.80 -7.05
CA ASN A 133 2.35 9.55 -8.17
C ASN A 133 3.33 9.53 -9.34
N GLN A 134 2.99 8.76 -10.37
CA GLN A 134 3.78 8.61 -11.59
C GLN A 134 3.96 9.92 -12.37
N PHE A 135 3.01 10.86 -12.27
CA PHE A 135 3.08 12.13 -12.98
C PHE A 135 4.12 13.08 -12.38
N LEU A 136 4.35 12.99 -11.05
CA LEU A 136 5.36 13.77 -10.35
C LEU A 136 6.71 13.06 -10.30
N ASN A 137 6.68 11.75 -10.10
CA ASN A 137 7.85 10.89 -9.98
C ASN A 137 7.68 9.69 -10.93
N PRO A 138 8.18 9.78 -12.17
CA PRO A 138 7.99 8.76 -13.21
C PRO A 138 8.54 7.36 -12.85
N GLU A 139 9.48 7.30 -11.91
CA GLU A 139 10.06 6.06 -11.38
C GLU A 139 9.11 5.27 -10.47
N ARG A 140 8.02 5.92 -10.00
CA ARG A 140 7.03 5.31 -9.09
C ARG A 140 5.74 4.96 -9.83
N PHE A 141 5.00 4.03 -9.28
CA PHE A 141 3.63 3.77 -9.72
C PHE A 141 2.61 4.68 -9.03
N THR A 142 1.42 4.80 -9.60
CA THR A 142 0.35 5.62 -9.02
C THR A 142 -0.40 4.86 -7.93
N GLY A 143 -0.33 5.38 -6.70
CA GLY A 143 -0.99 4.85 -5.50
C GLY A 143 -2.46 5.28 -5.37
N LEU A 144 -2.98 5.16 -4.13
CA LEU A 144 -4.37 5.48 -3.81
C LEU A 144 -4.66 6.98 -3.78
N ALA A 145 -3.84 7.78 -3.06
CA ALA A 145 -4.13 9.19 -2.80
C ALA A 145 -4.25 10.07 -4.07
N PRO A 146 -3.39 9.92 -5.09
CA PRO A 146 -3.53 10.71 -6.32
C PRO A 146 -4.80 10.43 -7.10
N ARG A 147 -5.34 9.19 -6.99
CA ARG A 147 -6.60 8.79 -7.67
C ARG A 147 -7.85 9.35 -6.97
N TYR A 148 -7.74 9.68 -5.68
CA TYR A 148 -8.82 10.26 -4.85
C TYR A 148 -8.39 11.60 -4.27
N SER A 149 -7.96 12.52 -5.13
CA SER A 149 -7.32 13.78 -4.77
C SER A 149 -8.28 14.96 -4.65
N THR A 150 -9.55 14.81 -4.97
CA THR A 150 -10.54 15.91 -4.97
C THR A 150 -11.89 15.48 -4.38
N LEU A 151 -12.60 16.42 -3.80
CA LEU A 151 -14.01 16.30 -3.37
C LEU A 151 -14.99 16.72 -4.47
N ASN A 152 -14.50 17.39 -5.51
CA ASN A 152 -15.34 17.96 -6.56
C ASN A 152 -15.60 16.95 -7.67
N LEU A 153 -16.86 16.55 -7.83
CA LEU A 153 -17.33 15.62 -8.88
C LEU A 153 -17.11 16.15 -10.30
N ALA A 154 -17.01 17.48 -10.49
CA ALA A 154 -16.73 18.05 -11.79
C ALA A 154 -15.29 17.77 -12.26
N ASN A 155 -14.35 17.58 -11.33
CA ASN A 155 -12.95 17.31 -11.63
C ASN A 155 -12.66 15.82 -11.84
N SER A 156 -13.32 14.95 -11.08
CA SER A 156 -13.13 13.52 -11.18
C SER A 156 -14.33 12.72 -10.68
N GLN A 157 -14.65 11.64 -11.38
CA GLN A 157 -15.70 10.70 -10.92
C GLN A 157 -15.32 10.00 -9.60
N THR A 158 -14.04 9.83 -9.31
CA THR A 158 -13.56 9.24 -8.06
C THR A 158 -13.89 10.07 -6.83
N ALA A 159 -14.15 11.38 -6.99
CA ALA A 159 -14.62 12.27 -5.93
C ALA A 159 -15.91 11.77 -5.25
N ALA A 160 -16.73 10.99 -5.97
CA ALA A 160 -17.90 10.34 -5.38
C ALA A 160 -17.54 9.43 -4.19
N ASN A 161 -16.34 8.88 -4.16
CA ASN A 161 -15.84 8.01 -3.10
C ASN A 161 -14.86 8.71 -2.14
N VAL A 162 -14.80 10.03 -2.18
CA VAL A 162 -14.06 10.84 -1.20
C VAL A 162 -15.04 11.45 -0.22
N LEU A 163 -14.83 11.19 1.08
CA LEU A 163 -15.60 11.76 2.18
C LEU A 163 -14.77 12.82 2.90
N ASN A 164 -15.38 13.96 3.20
CA ASN A 164 -14.73 15.03 3.95
C ASN A 164 -14.92 14.83 5.46
N GLY A 165 -13.84 14.75 6.21
CA GLY A 165 -13.81 14.71 7.67
C GLY A 165 -13.97 16.08 8.34
N GLY A 166 -13.87 17.18 7.56
CA GLY A 166 -14.10 18.54 8.05
C GLY A 166 -12.85 19.33 8.42
N GLY A 167 -11.66 18.72 8.40
CA GLY A 167 -10.40 19.42 8.67
C GLY A 167 -10.01 20.36 7.53
N THR A 168 -9.50 21.53 7.89
CA THR A 168 -9.07 22.61 6.97
C THR A 168 -7.58 22.91 7.04
N ALA A 169 -6.88 22.34 8.02
CA ALA A 169 -5.47 22.53 8.27
C ALA A 169 -4.58 21.57 7.45
N SER A 170 -3.28 21.71 7.60
CA SER A 170 -2.28 20.76 7.07
C SER A 170 -1.94 19.63 8.05
N THR A 171 -2.66 19.51 9.16
CA THR A 171 -2.56 18.46 10.18
C THR A 171 -3.61 17.37 9.97
N ASN A 172 -3.95 17.13 8.71
CA ASN A 172 -4.96 16.16 8.34
C ASN A 172 -4.34 14.78 8.15
N THR A 173 -5.20 13.78 8.29
CA THR A 173 -4.90 12.40 7.91
C THR A 173 -6.08 11.82 7.14
N SER A 174 -5.87 10.67 6.51
CA SER A 174 -6.90 9.94 5.78
C SER A 174 -7.13 8.55 6.39
N LEU A 175 -8.34 8.04 6.19
CA LEU A 175 -8.71 6.66 6.44
C LEU A 175 -9.15 6.05 5.10
N TRP A 176 -8.75 4.81 4.84
CA TRP A 176 -9.01 4.14 3.58
C TRP A 176 -9.84 2.89 3.78
N ILE A 177 -10.81 2.67 2.92
CA ILE A 177 -11.56 1.43 2.81
C ILE A 177 -11.26 0.88 1.42
N VAL A 178 -10.62 -0.29 1.34
CA VAL A 178 -10.19 -0.89 0.07
C VAL A 178 -10.72 -2.30 -0.02
N VAL A 179 -11.20 -2.68 -1.20
CA VAL A 179 -11.62 -4.04 -1.51
C VAL A 179 -10.57 -4.67 -2.43
N TRP A 180 -9.77 -5.57 -1.87
CA TRP A 180 -8.75 -6.30 -2.61
C TRP A 180 -9.36 -7.47 -3.37
N GLY A 181 -9.13 -7.57 -4.65
CA GLY A 181 -9.61 -8.66 -5.48
C GLY A 181 -9.14 -8.54 -6.92
N PRO A 182 -9.23 -9.61 -7.71
CA PRO A 182 -8.71 -9.63 -9.08
C PRO A 182 -9.45 -8.66 -10.01
N ASP A 183 -10.72 -8.35 -9.73
CA ASP A 183 -11.55 -7.45 -10.55
C ASP A 183 -11.78 -6.09 -9.89
N THR A 184 -11.20 -5.84 -8.73
CA THR A 184 -11.33 -4.59 -7.98
C THR A 184 -9.99 -3.88 -7.90
N TRP A 185 -9.30 -3.98 -6.77
CA TRP A 185 -7.95 -3.45 -6.53
C TRP A 185 -7.00 -4.60 -6.29
N HIS A 186 -5.85 -4.56 -6.93
CA HIS A 186 -4.78 -5.53 -6.69
C HIS A 186 -3.42 -4.89 -6.97
N ALA A 187 -2.39 -5.43 -6.32
CA ALA A 187 -1.03 -5.16 -6.69
C ALA A 187 -0.66 -6.00 -7.92
N THR A 188 0.28 -5.53 -8.71
CA THR A 188 0.73 -6.23 -9.92
C THR A 188 2.24 -6.21 -10.02
N PHE A 189 2.81 -7.20 -10.70
CA PHE A 189 4.20 -7.25 -11.10
C PHE A 189 4.30 -7.45 -12.62
N PRO A 190 5.38 -7.05 -13.27
CA PRO A 190 5.53 -7.14 -14.71
C PRO A 190 5.43 -8.58 -15.21
N LYS A 191 4.81 -8.77 -16.38
CA LYS A 191 4.65 -10.09 -17.00
C LYS A 191 5.99 -10.78 -17.23
N GLY A 192 6.08 -12.05 -16.82
CA GLY A 192 7.28 -12.87 -16.98
C GLY A 192 8.37 -12.59 -15.95
N LYS A 193 8.08 -11.81 -14.91
CA LYS A 193 8.99 -11.55 -13.79
C LYS A 193 8.60 -12.37 -12.56
N VAL A 194 9.49 -12.43 -11.57
CA VAL A 194 9.22 -13.07 -10.28
C VAL A 194 8.55 -12.07 -9.35
N THR A 195 7.51 -12.52 -8.65
CA THR A 195 6.80 -11.69 -7.68
C THR A 195 7.60 -11.52 -6.38
N GLY A 196 7.35 -10.41 -5.68
CA GLY A 196 7.90 -10.15 -4.36
C GLY A 196 9.30 -9.55 -4.36
N LEU A 197 9.82 -9.41 -3.16
CA LEU A 197 11.17 -8.90 -2.94
C LEU A 197 12.19 -9.97 -3.29
N GLN A 198 13.13 -9.62 -4.15
CA GLN A 198 14.23 -10.47 -4.57
C GLN A 198 15.51 -10.01 -3.88
N HIS A 199 16.18 -10.93 -3.23
CA HIS A 199 17.51 -10.74 -2.66
C HIS A 199 18.51 -11.59 -3.43
N ARG A 200 19.64 -11.01 -3.82
CA ARG A 200 20.75 -11.68 -4.46
C ARG A 200 22.06 -11.32 -3.74
N ASP A 201 22.68 -12.31 -3.12
CA ASP A 201 24.04 -12.18 -2.65
C ASP A 201 25.00 -12.21 -3.86
N MET A 202 25.74 -11.13 -4.05
CA MET A 202 26.73 -11.00 -5.12
C MET A 202 28.13 -11.45 -4.65
N GLY A 203 28.28 -11.79 -3.37
CA GLY A 203 29.56 -12.18 -2.79
C GLY A 203 30.54 -11.01 -2.67
N GLU A 204 31.83 -11.31 -2.83
CA GLU A 204 32.89 -10.30 -2.90
C GLU A 204 32.85 -9.59 -4.25
N TRP A 205 32.81 -8.27 -4.21
CA TRP A 205 32.76 -7.44 -5.41
C TRP A 205 33.67 -6.23 -5.26
N PRO A 206 34.46 -5.88 -6.29
CA PRO A 206 35.25 -4.66 -6.27
C PRO A 206 34.32 -3.43 -6.40
N VAL A 207 34.40 -2.54 -5.44
CA VAL A 207 33.65 -1.27 -5.40
C VAL A 207 34.60 -0.11 -5.49
N GLN A 208 34.19 0.98 -6.13
CA GLN A 208 34.96 2.21 -6.22
C GLN A 208 34.53 3.21 -5.15
N ASP A 209 35.51 3.87 -4.57
CA ASP A 209 35.28 5.02 -3.71
C ASP A 209 34.95 6.30 -4.52
N ALA A 210 34.67 7.40 -3.83
CA ALA A 210 34.36 8.67 -4.47
C ALA A 210 35.54 9.26 -5.30
N ALA A 211 36.77 8.79 -5.07
CA ALA A 211 37.98 9.18 -5.78
C ALA A 211 38.30 8.23 -6.97
N GLY A 212 37.50 7.17 -7.16
CA GLY A 212 37.67 6.18 -8.22
C GLY A 212 38.63 5.03 -7.86
N ASN A 213 39.14 4.96 -6.61
CA ASN A 213 40.00 3.85 -6.19
C ASN A 213 39.15 2.61 -5.85
N THR A 214 39.67 1.43 -6.11
CA THR A 214 38.94 0.18 -5.94
C THR A 214 39.28 -0.50 -4.60
N TYR A 215 38.26 -0.98 -3.87
CA TYR A 215 38.38 -1.80 -2.69
C TYR A 215 37.45 -3.01 -2.78
N GLN A 216 37.68 -4.06 -1.98
CA GLN A 216 36.85 -5.24 -1.92
C GLN A 216 35.76 -5.09 -0.88
N ALA A 217 34.50 -5.38 -1.28
CA ALA A 217 33.34 -5.31 -0.39
C ALA A 217 32.40 -6.50 -0.63
N TYR A 218 31.67 -6.89 0.39
CA TYR A 218 30.51 -7.78 0.23
C TYR A 218 29.33 -6.94 -0.25
N ARG A 219 28.67 -7.43 -1.28
CA ARG A 219 27.56 -6.73 -1.93
C ARG A 219 26.33 -7.59 -1.99
N ASP A 220 25.22 -7.05 -1.47
CA ASP A 220 23.90 -7.63 -1.57
C ASP A 220 23.01 -6.72 -2.44
N HIS A 221 22.24 -7.30 -3.35
CA HIS A 221 21.30 -6.61 -4.21
C HIS A 221 19.87 -6.95 -3.82
N PHE A 222 19.07 -5.93 -3.58
CA PHE A 222 17.64 -6.04 -3.28
C PHE A 222 16.86 -5.37 -4.39
N LYS A 223 15.83 -6.07 -4.87
CA LYS A 223 14.98 -5.60 -5.95
C LYS A 223 13.52 -5.96 -5.69
N TRP A 224 12.62 -5.00 -5.92
CA TRP A 224 11.19 -5.23 -5.84
C TRP A 224 10.48 -4.53 -6.99
N GLU A 225 9.90 -5.30 -7.91
CA GLU A 225 9.10 -4.79 -9.02
C GLU A 225 7.62 -4.92 -8.65
N ILE A 226 6.94 -3.79 -8.43
CA ILE A 226 5.55 -3.75 -7.97
C ILE A 226 4.81 -2.56 -8.59
N GLY A 227 3.50 -2.73 -8.79
CA GLY A 227 2.58 -1.69 -9.21
C GLY A 227 1.22 -1.87 -8.55
N MET A 228 0.32 -0.94 -8.77
CA MET A 228 -1.05 -1.01 -8.29
C MET A 228 -2.03 -0.81 -9.45
N VAL A 229 -3.01 -1.69 -9.55
CA VAL A 229 -4.05 -1.67 -10.57
C VAL A 229 -5.40 -1.34 -9.94
N ALA A 230 -6.08 -0.35 -10.53
CA ALA A 230 -7.46 -0.01 -10.21
C ALA A 230 -8.37 -0.44 -11.37
N ARG A 231 -8.94 -1.65 -11.29
CA ARG A 231 -9.90 -2.10 -12.31
C ARG A 231 -11.24 -1.40 -12.17
N ASP A 232 -11.70 -1.25 -10.94
CA ASP A 232 -12.92 -0.50 -10.63
C ASP A 232 -12.65 0.44 -9.45
N TRP A 233 -12.63 1.74 -9.73
CA TRP A 233 -12.39 2.76 -8.72
C TRP A 233 -13.44 2.81 -7.61
N ARG A 234 -14.67 2.30 -7.85
CA ARG A 234 -15.77 2.32 -6.88
C ARG A 234 -15.50 1.45 -5.65
N TYR A 235 -14.55 0.51 -5.74
CA TYR A 235 -14.19 -0.39 -4.65
C TYR A 235 -13.08 0.14 -3.72
N ALA A 236 -12.78 1.44 -3.78
CA ALA A 236 -12.01 2.11 -2.74
C ALA A 236 -12.71 3.40 -2.33
N VAL A 237 -12.63 3.74 -1.04
CA VAL A 237 -13.18 4.96 -0.45
C VAL A 237 -12.10 5.63 0.39
N ARG A 238 -11.93 6.92 0.20
CA ARG A 238 -11.08 7.78 1.01
C ARG A 238 -11.93 8.61 1.95
N ILE A 239 -11.63 8.59 3.23
CA ILE A 239 -12.12 9.57 4.19
C ILE A 239 -10.96 10.51 4.46
N ALA A 240 -10.97 11.67 3.81
CA ALA A 240 -9.92 12.67 3.86
C ALA A 240 -10.24 13.78 4.86
N ASN A 241 -9.27 14.66 5.11
CA ASN A 241 -9.44 15.85 5.95
C ASN A 241 -9.90 15.53 7.38
N ILE A 242 -9.31 14.50 7.99
CA ILE A 242 -9.49 14.23 9.41
C ILE A 242 -8.40 14.98 10.17
N ASP A 243 -8.76 16.10 10.81
CA ASP A 243 -7.81 16.89 11.59
C ASP A 243 -7.49 16.20 12.92
N ILE A 244 -6.23 15.78 13.08
CA ILE A 244 -5.76 15.07 14.25
C ILE A 244 -5.83 15.92 15.52
N THR A 245 -5.59 17.22 15.39
CA THR A 245 -5.57 18.14 16.54
C THR A 245 -6.96 18.37 17.12
N GLN A 246 -8.01 18.18 16.30
CA GLN A 246 -9.39 18.37 16.72
C GLN A 246 -10.07 17.11 17.22
N LEU A 247 -9.43 15.94 17.12
CA LEU A 247 -10.07 14.64 17.46
C LEU A 247 -10.47 14.50 18.94
N SER A 248 -9.87 15.27 19.85
CA SER A 248 -10.24 15.33 21.27
C SER A 248 -11.19 16.48 21.59
N GLY A 249 -11.47 17.39 20.64
CA GLY A 249 -12.24 18.59 20.83
C GLY A 249 -13.74 18.42 20.54
N VAL A 250 -14.48 19.51 20.73
CA VAL A 250 -15.94 19.58 20.48
C VAL A 250 -16.24 19.40 18.97
N ASN A 251 -15.32 19.80 18.10
CA ASN A 251 -15.43 19.68 16.65
C ASN A 251 -14.80 18.40 16.10
N ALA A 252 -14.62 17.38 16.95
CA ALA A 252 -14.04 16.10 16.54
C ALA A 252 -14.81 15.46 15.39
N ALA A 253 -14.10 14.99 14.38
CA ALA A 253 -14.68 14.21 13.32
C ALA A 253 -15.31 12.93 13.88
N ASN A 254 -16.57 12.66 13.56
CA ASN A 254 -17.26 11.46 13.97
C ASN A 254 -16.83 10.30 13.06
N LEU A 255 -15.72 9.64 13.42
CA LEU A 255 -15.10 8.59 12.62
C LEU A 255 -16.05 7.42 12.34
N ILE A 256 -16.86 7.03 13.32
CA ILE A 256 -17.83 5.94 13.19
C ILE A 256 -18.89 6.27 12.13
N ASN A 257 -19.42 7.50 12.15
CA ASN A 257 -20.40 7.94 11.16
C ASN A 257 -19.78 7.98 9.75
N LEU A 258 -18.54 8.50 9.65
CA LEU A 258 -17.81 8.56 8.38
C LEU A 258 -17.53 7.15 7.83
N LEU A 259 -17.17 6.19 8.69
CA LEU A 259 -17.00 4.78 8.29
C LEU A 259 -18.30 4.17 7.77
N VAL A 260 -19.42 4.37 8.48
CA VAL A 260 -20.73 3.89 8.02
C VAL A 260 -21.05 4.47 6.64
N ARG A 261 -20.90 5.79 6.45
CA ARG A 261 -21.13 6.44 5.16
C ARG A 261 -20.19 5.95 4.07
N GLY A 262 -18.92 5.66 4.41
CA GLY A 262 -17.92 5.12 3.49
C GLY A 262 -18.29 3.72 3.02
N LEU A 263 -18.70 2.85 3.91
CA LEU A 263 -19.12 1.48 3.57
C LEU A 263 -20.31 1.44 2.62
N TYR A 264 -21.28 2.35 2.79
CA TYR A 264 -22.45 2.42 1.90
C TYR A 264 -22.14 3.05 0.52
N ARG A 265 -20.95 3.62 0.32
CA ARG A 265 -20.49 4.05 -1.00
C ARG A 265 -19.87 2.93 -1.84
N LEU A 266 -19.41 1.88 -1.17
CA LEU A 266 -18.94 0.69 -1.89
C LEU A 266 -20.12 0.05 -2.61
N PRO A 267 -19.98 -0.37 -3.89
CA PRO A 267 -20.94 -1.22 -4.52
C PRO A 267 -21.15 -2.44 -3.64
N THR A 268 -22.37 -2.92 -3.53
CA THR A 268 -22.65 -4.19 -2.86
C THR A 268 -21.70 -5.21 -3.46
N ALA A 269 -20.76 -5.74 -2.66
CA ALA A 269 -19.85 -6.76 -3.15
C ALA A 269 -20.71 -7.81 -3.84
N PRO A 270 -20.37 -8.28 -5.06
CA PRO A 270 -21.12 -9.31 -5.69
C PRO A 270 -21.27 -10.45 -4.69
N ALA A 271 -22.46 -10.54 -4.10
CA ALA A 271 -22.78 -11.53 -3.11
C ALA A 271 -22.77 -12.86 -3.85
N GLY A 272 -21.80 -13.66 -3.53
CA GLY A 272 -21.73 -15.01 -4.02
C GLY A 272 -20.78 -15.21 -5.18
N ALA A 273 -20.18 -16.37 -5.16
CA ALA A 273 -19.50 -16.97 -6.27
C ALA A 273 -20.38 -16.85 -7.51
N THR A 274 -19.98 -16.03 -8.46
CA THR A 274 -20.59 -16.08 -9.78
C THR A 274 -20.16 -17.40 -10.38
N THR A 275 -21.04 -18.38 -10.29
CA THR A 275 -20.85 -19.66 -10.96
C THR A 275 -20.93 -19.38 -12.46
N ILE A 276 -19.79 -19.15 -13.08
CA ILE A 276 -19.71 -19.17 -14.54
C ILE A 276 -19.81 -20.66 -14.90
N GLN A 277 -20.97 -21.08 -15.33
CA GLN A 277 -21.13 -22.39 -15.97
C GLN A 277 -20.43 -22.35 -17.32
N THR A 278 -19.16 -22.68 -17.34
CA THR A 278 -18.50 -23.22 -18.53
C THR A 278 -18.77 -24.71 -18.55
N SER A 279 -19.13 -25.23 -19.70
CA SER A 279 -19.89 -26.45 -19.93
C SER A 279 -19.35 -27.78 -19.37
N ASP A 280 -18.19 -27.87 -18.71
CA ASP A 280 -17.69 -29.18 -18.25
C ASP A 280 -17.06 -29.23 -16.86
N THR A 281 -16.81 -28.11 -16.20
CA THR A 281 -16.40 -28.06 -14.78
C THR A 281 -16.86 -26.73 -14.17
N PRO A 282 -17.61 -26.73 -13.06
CA PRO A 282 -17.95 -25.50 -12.37
C PRO A 282 -16.69 -24.96 -11.66
N GLU A 283 -15.94 -24.11 -12.33
CA GLU A 283 -14.95 -23.27 -11.64
C GLU A 283 -15.71 -22.24 -10.81
N VAL A 284 -15.84 -22.53 -9.53
CA VAL A 284 -16.26 -21.56 -8.53
C VAL A 284 -15.13 -20.53 -8.40
N ARG A 285 -15.15 -19.50 -9.22
CA ARG A 285 -14.36 -18.31 -8.96
C ARG A 285 -15.02 -17.59 -7.80
N ALA A 286 -14.56 -17.89 -6.61
CA ALA A 286 -14.85 -17.09 -5.43
C ALA A 286 -14.20 -15.71 -5.66
N ASN A 287 -14.93 -14.81 -6.32
CA ASN A 287 -14.56 -13.42 -6.51
C ASN A 287 -14.82 -12.65 -5.20
N MET A 288 -14.29 -13.20 -4.09
CA MET A 288 -14.40 -12.62 -2.76
C MET A 288 -13.35 -11.52 -2.66
N GLY A 289 -13.73 -10.31 -3.09
CA GLY A 289 -12.96 -9.13 -2.74
C GLY A 289 -12.87 -9.00 -1.22
N ARG A 290 -11.67 -9.02 -0.66
CA ARG A 290 -11.44 -8.79 0.77
C ARG A 290 -11.54 -7.31 1.07
N THR A 291 -12.57 -6.90 1.79
CA THR A 291 -12.71 -5.51 2.25
C THR A 291 -11.87 -5.30 3.51
N VAL A 292 -11.06 -4.26 3.54
CA VAL A 292 -10.20 -3.91 4.67
C VAL A 292 -10.25 -2.40 4.88
N ILE A 293 -10.18 -2.00 6.14
CA ILE A 293 -10.11 -0.59 6.56
C ILE A 293 -8.68 -0.31 7.03
N TYR A 294 -8.02 0.67 6.43
CA TYR A 294 -6.67 1.09 6.81
C TYR A 294 -6.69 2.45 7.48
N CYS A 295 -6.03 2.55 8.61
CA CYS A 295 -5.83 3.79 9.34
C CYS A 295 -4.48 3.79 10.05
N ASN A 296 -4.00 4.97 10.42
CA ASN A 296 -2.82 5.07 11.27
C ASN A 296 -3.17 4.78 12.74
N ARG A 297 -2.15 4.62 13.58
CA ARG A 297 -2.33 4.30 15.02
C ARG A 297 -3.13 5.35 15.78
N VAL A 298 -2.98 6.63 15.43
CA VAL A 298 -3.70 7.73 16.08
C VAL A 298 -5.20 7.59 15.82
N ILE A 299 -5.58 7.41 14.57
CA ILE A 299 -7.00 7.24 14.20
C ILE A 299 -7.57 5.97 14.81
N ARG A 300 -6.80 4.88 14.86
CA ARG A 300 -7.25 3.64 15.51
C ARG A 300 -7.57 3.86 16.99
N THR A 301 -6.69 4.58 17.71
CA THR A 301 -6.94 4.92 19.12
C THR A 301 -8.24 5.73 19.29
N TYR A 302 -8.47 6.75 18.44
CA TYR A 302 -9.68 7.55 18.51
C TYR A 302 -10.94 6.81 18.09
N LEU A 303 -10.83 5.83 17.18
CA LEU A 303 -11.94 4.93 16.84
C LEU A 303 -12.38 4.13 18.08
N ASP A 304 -11.43 3.55 18.81
CA ASP A 304 -11.72 2.80 20.02
C ASP A 304 -12.32 3.70 21.12
N LEU A 305 -11.77 4.92 21.31
CA LEU A 305 -12.32 5.89 22.27
C LEU A 305 -13.74 6.33 21.89
N GLN A 306 -14.01 6.61 20.62
CA GLN A 306 -15.35 6.96 20.16
C GLN A 306 -16.34 5.78 20.29
N ALA A 307 -15.86 4.55 20.15
CA ALA A 307 -16.66 3.35 20.36
C ALA A 307 -17.06 3.18 21.83
N MET A 308 -16.14 3.42 22.75
CA MET A 308 -16.41 3.35 24.20
C MET A 308 -17.46 4.37 24.65
N ASN A 309 -17.51 5.54 24.02
CA ASN A 309 -18.45 6.61 24.34
C ASN A 309 -19.87 6.41 23.77
N LYS A 310 -20.10 5.38 22.96
CA LYS A 310 -21.40 5.10 22.34
C LYS A 310 -21.94 3.74 22.77
N THR A 311 -23.15 3.73 23.32
CA THR A 311 -23.82 2.56 23.90
C THR A 311 -24.14 1.43 22.89
N ASN A 312 -24.09 1.69 21.57
CA ASN A 312 -24.51 0.76 20.51
C ASN A 312 -23.56 0.79 19.30
N VAL A 313 -22.27 0.61 19.52
CA VAL A 313 -21.32 0.56 18.42
C VAL A 313 -20.91 -0.88 18.10
N LEU A 314 -20.97 -1.22 16.82
CA LEU A 314 -20.55 -2.52 16.29
C LEU A 314 -19.01 -2.55 16.04
N LEU A 315 -18.23 -2.07 17.01
CA LEU A 315 -16.79 -2.33 17.04
C LEU A 315 -16.57 -3.58 17.89
N ARG A 316 -16.08 -4.63 17.29
CA ARG A 316 -15.79 -5.89 17.99
C ARG A 316 -14.29 -6.16 17.93
N ILE A 317 -13.78 -6.72 18.99
CA ILE A 317 -12.48 -7.37 19.01
C ILE A 317 -12.76 -8.86 18.83
N GLU A 318 -12.37 -9.40 17.71
CA GLU A 318 -12.47 -10.83 17.39
C GLU A 318 -11.07 -11.43 17.51
N GLU A 319 -10.97 -12.59 18.11
CA GLU A 319 -9.73 -13.35 18.14
C GLU A 319 -9.64 -14.19 16.87
N PHE A 320 -8.61 -13.92 16.08
CA PHE A 320 -8.25 -14.74 14.93
C PHE A 320 -6.84 -15.30 15.14
N ASP A 321 -6.72 -16.60 15.22
CA ASP A 321 -5.44 -17.30 15.45
C ASP A 321 -4.67 -16.78 16.69
N GLY A 322 -5.40 -16.53 17.79
CA GLY A 322 -4.82 -16.02 19.04
C GLY A 322 -4.40 -14.54 19.03
N LYS A 323 -4.71 -13.79 17.96
CA LYS A 323 -4.44 -12.36 17.86
C LYS A 323 -5.74 -11.55 17.90
N PRO A 324 -5.83 -10.50 18.77
CA PRO A 324 -7.01 -9.65 18.79
C PRO A 324 -7.07 -8.79 17.52
N VAL A 325 -8.10 -8.96 16.71
CA VAL A 325 -8.37 -8.15 15.51
C VAL A 325 -9.55 -7.24 15.78
N THR A 326 -9.34 -5.93 15.68
CA THR A 326 -10.44 -4.97 15.76
C THR A 326 -11.22 -5.02 14.46
N THR A 327 -12.52 -5.32 14.54
CA THR A 327 -13.41 -5.37 13.39
C THR A 327 -14.51 -4.32 13.48
N PHE A 328 -14.83 -3.69 12.36
CA PHE A 328 -15.99 -2.81 12.22
C PHE A 328 -16.98 -3.45 11.25
N ARG A 329 -18.15 -3.89 11.75
CA ARG A 329 -19.16 -4.63 10.99
C ARG A 329 -18.56 -5.86 10.26
N SER A 330 -17.76 -6.65 10.98
CA SER A 330 -17.04 -7.82 10.45
C SER A 330 -15.97 -7.50 9.39
N ILE A 331 -15.60 -6.23 9.23
CA ILE A 331 -14.50 -5.80 8.35
C ILE A 331 -13.28 -5.50 9.22
N PRO A 332 -12.12 -6.08 8.95
CA PRO A 332 -10.93 -5.85 9.75
C PRO A 332 -10.44 -4.39 9.62
N VAL A 333 -10.09 -3.79 10.75
CA VAL A 333 -9.43 -2.49 10.82
C VAL A 333 -7.94 -2.74 11.02
N ARG A 334 -7.16 -2.37 10.03
CA ARG A 334 -5.72 -2.62 9.94
C ARG A 334 -4.92 -1.35 10.15
N THR A 335 -3.77 -1.49 10.78
CA THR A 335 -2.85 -0.38 10.97
C THR A 335 -1.95 -0.23 9.75
N CYS A 336 -1.81 1.01 9.29
CA CYS A 336 -0.87 1.38 8.23
C CYS A 336 -0.16 2.67 8.65
N ASP A 337 1.05 2.53 9.17
CA ASP A 337 1.84 3.67 9.66
C ASP A 337 2.37 4.55 8.50
N ALA A 338 2.33 4.05 7.27
CA ALA A 338 2.64 4.83 6.08
C ALA A 338 1.62 5.95 5.81
N ILE A 339 0.43 5.92 6.43
CA ILE A 339 -0.55 7.00 6.31
C ILE A 339 -0.09 8.19 7.14
N LEU A 340 0.17 9.32 6.47
CA LEU A 340 0.71 10.52 7.07
C LEU A 340 -0.31 11.24 7.96
N ASN A 341 0.21 11.98 8.94
CA ASN A 341 -0.55 12.83 9.86
C ASN A 341 -0.51 14.32 9.49
N ASN A 342 0.11 14.64 8.37
CA ASN A 342 0.30 15.99 7.86
C ASN A 342 -0.10 16.11 6.40
N GLU A 343 -1.18 15.42 6.02
CA GLU A 343 -1.73 15.54 4.67
C GLU A 343 -2.27 16.95 4.43
N ALA A 344 -2.05 17.46 3.22
CA ALA A 344 -2.69 18.67 2.77
C ALA A 344 -4.22 18.49 2.68
N GLN A 345 -4.95 19.57 2.82
CA GLN A 345 -6.41 19.56 2.66
C GLN A 345 -6.78 19.12 1.23
N VAL A 346 -7.69 18.16 1.15
CA VAL A 346 -8.34 17.73 -0.10
C VAL A 346 -9.54 18.64 -0.35
N VAL A 347 -9.60 19.25 -1.53
CA VAL A 347 -10.63 20.20 -1.95
C VAL A 347 -11.43 19.72 -3.16
#